data_c5f9eff0c710dd15bc8c96fee97832d5
#
_entry.id   c5f9eff0c710dd15bc8c96fee97832d5
#
_cell.length_a   1.000
_cell.length_b   1.000
_cell.length_c   1.000
_cell.angle_alpha   90.00
_cell.angle_beta   90.00
_cell.angle_gamma   90.00
#
_symmetry.space_group_name_H-M   'P 1'
#
loop_
_entity.id
_entity.type
_entity.pdbx_description
1 polymer ?
#
loop_
_entity_poly.entity_id
_entity_poly.type
_entity_poly.pdbx_seq_one_letter_code
_entity_poly.pdbx_strand_id
1 'polypeptide(L)'
;MVSGPFLFDTSAESWFARTDNPQALDWLRGYLSRHQVQVSAVTVLERVRGYSLLWRRAQPDARGRIEAARIAYLNGLGRVWPIDSAAAVVAGEIMALLPNPPTPPRRSHRLAESQSERLARWRFDGLIAATALVTAMPLVHNNAADFETIRSGIECAPQRFPRLGPLELIRCTSLA
;
A
#
# COMPACT_ATOMS: atom_id res chain seq x y z
N MET A 1 -0.87 -20.05 11.15
CA MET A 1 -0.67 -18.59 11.34
C MET A 1 0.51 -18.17 10.47
N VAL A 2 0.29 -17.26 9.54
CA VAL A 2 1.36 -16.71 8.71
C VAL A 2 2.28 -15.88 9.61
N SER A 3 3.55 -16.26 9.72
CA SER A 3 4.54 -15.52 10.49
C SER A 3 5.17 -14.45 9.61
N GLY A 4 5.05 -13.14 9.98
CA GLY A 4 5.71 -12.03 9.28
C GLY A 4 7.24 -12.15 9.25
N PRO A 5 7.95 -11.12 8.79
CA PRO A 5 7.43 -9.75 8.61
C PRO A 5 6.60 -9.57 7.33
N PHE A 6 5.69 -8.58 7.34
CA PHE A 6 4.83 -8.22 6.23
C PHE A 6 5.09 -6.80 5.74
N LEU A 7 4.91 -6.58 4.43
CA LEU A 7 4.83 -5.24 3.86
C LEU A 7 3.38 -4.77 3.89
N PHE A 8 3.12 -3.58 4.42
CA PHE A 8 1.76 -3.00 4.47
C PHE A 8 1.60 -1.95 3.37
N ASP A 9 0.52 -2.02 2.62
CA ASP A 9 0.15 -0.96 1.69
C ASP A 9 -0.62 0.16 2.40
N THR A 10 -0.85 1.26 1.71
CA THR A 10 -1.59 2.43 2.22
C THR A 10 -3.03 2.09 2.60
N SER A 11 -3.68 1.17 1.88
CA SER A 11 -5.05 0.77 2.15
C SER A 11 -5.15 -0.09 3.41
N ALA A 12 -4.16 -0.95 3.67
CA ALA A 12 -4.06 -1.73 4.89
C ALA A 12 -3.84 -0.85 6.11
N GLU A 13 -2.86 0.07 6.08
CA GLU A 13 -2.64 1.03 7.17
C GLU A 13 -3.91 1.83 7.48
N SER A 14 -4.59 2.30 6.42
CA SER A 14 -5.83 3.06 6.57
C SER A 14 -6.98 2.23 7.13
N TRP A 15 -7.02 0.95 6.82
CA TRP A 15 -8.03 0.02 7.34
C TRP A 15 -7.81 -0.24 8.82
N PHE A 16 -6.59 -0.60 9.25
CA PHE A 16 -6.26 -0.82 10.66
C PHE A 16 -6.45 0.44 11.52
N ALA A 17 -6.19 1.63 10.98
CA ALA A 17 -6.40 2.88 11.69
C ALA A 17 -7.88 3.24 11.93
N ARG A 18 -8.82 2.58 11.25
CA ARG A 18 -10.26 2.90 11.29
C ARG A 18 -11.16 1.73 11.65
N THR A 19 -10.62 0.51 11.67
CA THR A 19 -11.40 -0.68 12.02
C THR A 19 -11.72 -0.69 13.51
N ASP A 20 -12.94 -1.08 13.84
CA ASP A 20 -13.40 -1.38 15.18
C ASP A 20 -13.54 -2.91 15.42
N ASN A 21 -13.13 -3.72 14.42
CA ASN A 21 -13.15 -5.17 14.53
C ASN A 21 -12.13 -5.66 15.58
N PRO A 22 -12.59 -6.27 16.71
CA PRO A 22 -11.70 -6.69 17.78
C PRO A 22 -10.68 -7.75 17.34
N GLN A 23 -11.08 -8.67 16.46
CA GLN A 23 -10.20 -9.75 15.98
C GLN A 23 -9.03 -9.19 15.15
N ALA A 24 -9.32 -8.21 14.29
CA ALA A 24 -8.29 -7.52 13.50
C ALA A 24 -7.32 -6.73 14.39
N LEU A 25 -7.84 -6.04 15.40
CA LEU A 25 -7.02 -5.30 16.36
C LEU A 25 -6.18 -6.25 17.23
N ASP A 26 -6.71 -7.41 17.62
CA ASP A 26 -5.98 -8.43 18.33
C ASP A 26 -4.87 -9.05 17.48
N TRP A 27 -5.17 -9.32 16.21
CA TRP A 27 -4.16 -9.77 15.26
C TRP A 27 -3.03 -8.73 15.12
N LEU A 28 -3.38 -7.45 14.92
CA LEU A 28 -2.38 -6.38 14.78
C LEU A 28 -1.53 -6.25 16.07
N ARG A 29 -2.13 -6.29 17.26
CA ARG A 29 -1.40 -6.29 18.52
C ARG A 29 -0.43 -7.48 18.62
N GLY A 30 -0.90 -8.67 18.28
CA GLY A 30 -0.08 -9.89 18.24
C GLY A 30 1.06 -9.81 17.21
N TYR A 31 0.82 -9.15 16.07
CA TYR A 31 1.86 -8.87 15.09
C TYR A 31 2.91 -7.88 15.63
N LEU A 32 2.47 -6.74 16.17
CA LEU A 32 3.33 -5.68 16.69
C LEU A 32 4.15 -6.09 17.93
N SER A 33 3.73 -7.12 18.64
CA SER A 33 4.53 -7.68 19.75
C SER A 33 5.81 -8.40 19.28
N ARG A 34 5.91 -8.73 17.99
CA ARG A 34 7.03 -9.50 17.42
C ARG A 34 7.70 -8.80 16.24
N HIS A 35 7.00 -7.92 15.56
CA HIS A 35 7.43 -7.27 14.34
C HIS A 35 7.09 -5.77 14.36
N GLN A 36 7.82 -4.99 13.60
CA GLN A 36 7.47 -3.61 13.29
C GLN A 36 6.66 -3.56 11.99
N VAL A 37 5.80 -2.55 11.86
CA VAL A 37 5.16 -2.25 10.57
C VAL A 37 6.22 -1.91 9.55
N GLN A 38 6.20 -2.59 8.41
CA GLN A 38 7.10 -2.33 7.30
C GLN A 38 6.28 -1.83 6.11
N VAL A 39 6.75 -0.75 5.51
CA VAL A 39 6.07 -0.08 4.39
C VAL A 39 7.05 0.24 3.28
N SER A 40 6.55 0.45 2.06
CA SER A 40 7.39 1.01 1.00
C SER A 40 7.50 2.54 1.11
N ALA A 41 8.52 3.13 0.52
CA ALA A 41 8.65 4.57 0.40
C ALA A 41 7.44 5.21 -0.33
N VAL A 42 6.78 4.46 -1.21
CA VAL A 42 5.56 4.88 -1.90
C VAL A 42 4.38 5.01 -0.93
N THR A 43 4.22 4.06 -0.01
CA THR A 43 3.21 4.14 1.05
C THR A 43 3.38 5.40 1.89
N VAL A 44 4.63 5.71 2.28
CA VAL A 44 4.93 6.96 3.01
C VAL A 44 4.59 8.19 2.16
N LEU A 45 4.97 8.20 0.87
CA LEU A 45 4.65 9.28 -0.06
C LEU A 45 3.14 9.52 -0.15
N GLU A 46 2.34 8.47 -0.32
CA GLU A 46 0.88 8.60 -0.39
C GLU A 46 0.27 9.15 0.91
N ARG A 47 0.75 8.67 2.06
CA ARG A 47 0.29 9.14 3.38
C ARG A 47 0.63 10.62 3.61
N VAL A 48 1.88 11.01 3.36
CA VAL A 48 2.32 12.42 3.49
C VAL A 48 1.57 13.32 2.53
N ARG A 49 1.38 12.89 1.26
CA ARG A 49 0.55 13.61 0.28
C ARG A 49 -0.89 13.75 0.80
N GLY A 50 -1.47 12.70 1.37
CA GLY A 50 -2.81 12.73 1.96
C GLY A 50 -2.94 13.76 3.07
N TYR A 51 -2.01 13.77 4.04
CA TYR A 51 -1.98 14.79 5.11
C TYR A 51 -1.82 16.20 4.57
N SER A 52 -0.94 16.41 3.58
CA SER A 52 -0.72 17.72 2.96
C SER A 52 -1.96 18.25 2.24
N LEU A 53 -2.69 17.37 1.54
CA LEU A 53 -3.96 17.74 0.88
C LEU A 53 -5.06 18.06 1.91
N LEU A 54 -5.15 17.30 2.99
CA LEU A 54 -6.07 17.58 4.09
C LEU A 54 -5.76 18.93 4.73
N TRP A 55 -4.50 19.19 5.03
CA TRP A 55 -4.05 20.45 5.62
C TRP A 55 -4.41 21.68 4.75
N ARG A 56 -4.17 21.56 3.42
CA ARG A 56 -4.50 22.65 2.47
C ARG A 56 -5.99 22.96 2.39
N ARG A 57 -6.85 21.97 2.62
CA ARG A 57 -8.32 22.09 2.55
C ARG A 57 -8.94 22.43 3.92
N ALA A 58 -8.20 22.27 4.98
CA ALA A 58 -8.70 22.45 6.35
C ALA A 58 -8.81 23.92 6.74
N GLN A 59 -9.78 24.19 7.59
CA GLN A 59 -9.88 25.47 8.28
C GLN A 59 -8.66 25.67 9.21
N PRO A 60 -8.27 26.93 9.50
CA PRO A 60 -7.05 27.21 10.27
C PRO A 60 -6.95 26.49 11.62
N ASP A 61 -8.07 26.38 12.35
CA ASP A 61 -8.17 25.70 13.64
C ASP A 61 -7.93 24.17 13.57
N ALA A 62 -8.23 23.55 12.42
CA ALA A 62 -8.01 22.13 12.21
C ALA A 62 -6.58 21.78 11.75
N ARG A 63 -5.83 22.75 11.21
CA ARG A 63 -4.49 22.50 10.62
C ARG A 63 -3.49 21.95 11.62
N GLY A 64 -3.50 22.45 12.86
CA GLY A 64 -2.62 21.97 13.93
C GLY A 64 -2.81 20.50 14.24
N ARG A 65 -4.06 20.02 14.28
CA ARG A 65 -4.37 18.58 14.50
C ARG A 65 -3.89 17.71 13.34
N ILE A 66 -4.04 18.18 12.10
CA ILE A 66 -3.59 17.43 10.92
C ILE A 66 -2.06 17.32 10.90
N GLU A 67 -1.36 18.41 11.23
CA GLU A 67 0.10 18.41 11.31
C GLU A 67 0.60 17.50 12.45
N ALA A 68 -0.01 17.55 13.62
CA ALA A 68 0.31 16.65 14.71
C ALA A 68 0.10 15.17 14.31
N ALA A 69 -0.99 14.85 13.60
CA ALA A 69 -1.23 13.50 13.09
C ALA A 69 -0.18 13.07 12.05
N ARG A 70 0.26 13.98 11.17
CA ARG A 70 1.33 13.73 10.21
C ARG A 70 2.67 13.43 10.91
N ILE A 71 3.02 14.22 11.92
CA ILE A 71 4.24 14.03 12.71
C ILE A 71 4.17 12.70 13.47
N ALA A 72 3.05 12.40 14.12
CA ALA A 72 2.84 11.14 14.83
C ALA A 72 2.98 9.93 13.89
N TYR A 73 2.42 10.00 12.67
CA TYR A 73 2.61 8.98 11.64
C TYR A 73 4.09 8.77 11.31
N LEU A 74 4.83 9.85 11.02
CA LEU A 74 6.25 9.77 10.66
C LEU A 74 7.11 9.22 11.79
N ASN A 75 6.82 9.58 13.04
CA ASN A 75 7.52 9.09 14.21
C ASN A 75 7.18 7.62 14.55
N GLY A 76 5.99 7.16 14.15
CA GLY A 76 5.54 5.79 14.34
C GLY A 76 5.95 4.81 13.23
N LEU A 77 6.64 5.29 12.18
CA LEU A 77 7.12 4.42 11.11
C LEU A 77 8.15 3.42 11.66
N GLY A 78 7.93 2.15 11.37
CA GLY A 78 8.91 1.11 11.56
C GLY A 78 9.95 1.13 10.44
N ARG A 79 10.06 0.04 9.67
CA ARG A 79 10.99 -0.02 8.54
C ARG A 79 10.35 0.50 7.27
N VAL A 80 11.01 1.45 6.61
CA VAL A 80 10.63 1.95 5.29
C VAL A 80 11.58 1.38 4.24
N TRP A 81 11.03 0.65 3.27
CA TRP A 81 11.79 0.09 2.16
C TRP A 81 11.89 1.10 1.02
N PRO A 82 13.10 1.40 0.53
CA PRO A 82 13.30 2.31 -0.58
C PRO A 82 12.83 1.70 -1.90
N ILE A 83 12.57 2.52 -2.90
CA ILE A 83 12.50 2.09 -4.29
C ILE A 83 13.93 2.12 -4.83
N ASP A 84 14.61 1.01 -4.71
CA ASP A 84 15.94 0.81 -5.27
C ASP A 84 15.90 0.41 -6.76
N SER A 85 17.05 0.16 -7.35
CA SER A 85 17.16 -0.22 -8.76
C SER A 85 16.42 -1.55 -9.07
N ALA A 86 16.45 -2.51 -8.14
CA ALA A 86 15.77 -3.79 -8.34
C ALA A 86 14.24 -3.60 -8.34
N ALA A 87 13.72 -2.88 -7.35
CA ALA A 87 12.29 -2.55 -7.27
C ALA A 87 11.85 -1.71 -8.48
N ALA A 88 12.67 -0.76 -8.94
CA ALA A 88 12.37 0.06 -10.10
C ALA A 88 12.27 -0.77 -11.40
N VAL A 89 13.18 -1.73 -11.62
CA VAL A 89 13.14 -2.64 -12.78
C VAL A 89 11.87 -3.49 -12.74
N VAL A 90 11.56 -4.12 -11.60
CA VAL A 90 10.38 -4.96 -11.44
C VAL A 90 9.10 -4.15 -11.64
N ALA A 91 9.02 -2.94 -11.09
CA ALA A 91 7.88 -2.04 -11.29
C ALA A 91 7.71 -1.64 -12.76
N GLY A 92 8.81 -1.37 -13.48
CA GLY A 92 8.79 -1.09 -14.92
C GLY A 92 8.19 -2.25 -15.73
N GLU A 93 8.57 -3.49 -15.43
CA GLU A 93 8.00 -4.68 -16.06
C GLU A 93 6.51 -4.86 -15.75
N ILE A 94 6.09 -4.66 -14.49
CA ILE A 94 4.67 -4.69 -14.10
C ILE A 94 3.87 -3.64 -14.89
N MET A 95 4.35 -2.41 -14.95
CA MET A 95 3.66 -1.32 -15.66
C MET A 95 3.61 -1.52 -17.18
N ALA A 96 4.63 -2.16 -17.76
CA ALA A 96 4.64 -2.51 -19.16
C ALA A 96 3.64 -3.63 -19.52
N LEU A 97 3.52 -4.63 -18.65
CA LEU A 97 2.53 -5.70 -18.81
C LEU A 97 1.10 -5.23 -18.57
N LEU A 98 0.91 -4.34 -17.64
CA LEU A 98 -0.39 -3.91 -17.13
C LEU A 98 -0.52 -2.37 -17.21
N PRO A 99 -0.59 -1.80 -18.43
CA PRO A 99 -0.55 -0.35 -18.61
C PRO A 99 -1.78 0.38 -18.07
N ASN A 100 -2.90 -0.33 -17.90
CA ASN A 100 -4.17 0.25 -17.47
C ASN A 100 -4.68 -0.42 -16.18
N PRO A 101 -5.27 0.38 -15.27
CA PRO A 101 -5.89 -0.14 -14.06
C PRO A 101 -7.15 -0.98 -14.38
N PRO A 102 -7.39 -2.09 -13.64
CA PRO A 102 -8.52 -2.99 -13.87
C PRO A 102 -9.86 -2.37 -13.45
N THR A 103 -9.85 -1.45 -12.49
CA THR A 103 -11.05 -0.86 -11.92
C THR A 103 -11.32 0.55 -12.49
N PRO A 104 -12.59 0.96 -12.63
CA PRO A 104 -12.92 2.32 -13.05
C PRO A 104 -12.47 3.35 -11.99
N PRO A 105 -12.42 4.65 -12.35
CA PRO A 105 -12.16 5.71 -11.39
C PRO A 105 -13.12 5.69 -10.20
N ARG A 106 -12.61 5.96 -9.01
CA ARG A 106 -13.43 6.04 -7.79
C ARG A 106 -14.39 7.22 -7.89
N ARG A 107 -15.65 6.97 -7.56
CA ARG A 107 -16.65 8.02 -7.43
C ARG A 107 -16.91 8.26 -5.95
N SER A 108 -16.60 9.45 -5.46
CA SER A 108 -17.09 9.93 -4.16
C SER A 108 -18.22 10.93 -4.37
N HIS A 109 -19.06 11.15 -3.35
CA HIS A 109 -20.16 12.14 -3.42
C HIS A 109 -19.69 13.58 -3.71
N ARG A 110 -18.39 13.87 -3.62
CA ARG A 110 -17.85 15.24 -3.74
C ARG A 110 -16.89 15.44 -4.91
N LEU A 111 -16.18 14.41 -5.37
CA LEU A 111 -15.19 14.52 -6.44
C LEU A 111 -15.03 13.14 -7.12
N ALA A 112 -15.20 13.11 -8.44
CA ALA A 112 -14.80 11.97 -9.24
C ALA A 112 -13.27 11.96 -9.38
N GLU A 113 -12.64 10.80 -9.19
CA GLU A 113 -11.22 10.59 -9.49
C GLU A 113 -11.01 10.77 -11.00
N SER A 114 -10.06 11.58 -11.39
CA SER A 114 -9.69 11.74 -12.80
C SER A 114 -8.95 10.48 -13.31
N GLN A 115 -8.94 10.29 -14.62
CA GLN A 115 -8.20 9.18 -15.23
C GLN A 115 -6.70 9.26 -14.91
N SER A 116 -6.12 10.45 -14.87
CA SER A 116 -4.72 10.66 -14.51
C SER A 116 -4.43 10.31 -13.04
N GLU A 117 -5.31 10.66 -12.12
CA GLU A 117 -5.18 10.26 -10.71
C GLU A 117 -5.32 8.76 -10.54
N ARG A 118 -6.25 8.13 -11.27
CA ARG A 118 -6.42 6.68 -11.26
C ARG A 118 -5.17 5.96 -11.79
N LEU A 119 -4.60 6.44 -12.88
CA LEU A 119 -3.37 5.88 -13.44
C LEU A 119 -2.16 6.08 -12.50
N ALA A 120 -2.07 7.24 -11.85
CA ALA A 120 -1.01 7.49 -10.86
C ALA A 120 -1.12 6.53 -9.67
N ARG A 121 -2.32 6.30 -9.15
CA ARG A 121 -2.56 5.33 -8.07
C ARG A 121 -2.20 3.90 -8.50
N TRP A 122 -2.60 3.49 -9.69
CA TRP A 122 -2.26 2.20 -10.26
C TRP A 122 -0.74 1.98 -10.35
N ARG A 123 0.01 3.01 -10.76
CA ARG A 123 1.48 2.97 -10.78
C ARG A 123 2.08 2.84 -9.38
N PHE A 124 1.48 3.45 -8.38
CA PHE A 124 1.89 3.29 -6.98
C PHE A 124 1.64 1.86 -6.48
N ASP A 125 0.49 1.26 -6.80
CA ASP A 125 0.22 -0.14 -6.49
C ASP A 125 1.28 -1.06 -7.12
N GLY A 126 1.68 -0.80 -8.38
CA GLY A 126 2.77 -1.51 -9.06
C GLY A 126 4.14 -1.38 -8.36
N LEU A 127 4.49 -0.19 -7.87
CA LEU A 127 5.72 0.05 -7.11
C LEU A 127 5.70 -0.65 -5.74
N ILE A 128 4.56 -0.66 -5.06
CA ILE A 128 4.39 -1.37 -3.77
C ILE A 128 4.51 -2.88 -3.98
N ALA A 129 3.86 -3.43 -5.02
CA ALA A 129 3.98 -4.85 -5.38
C ALA A 129 5.41 -5.23 -5.75
N ALA A 130 6.12 -4.40 -6.51
CA ALA A 130 7.53 -4.60 -6.83
C ALA A 130 8.41 -4.63 -5.57
N THR A 131 8.15 -3.74 -4.61
CA THR A 131 8.85 -3.75 -3.31
C THR A 131 8.61 -5.06 -2.57
N ALA A 132 7.35 -5.55 -2.51
CA ALA A 132 7.00 -6.82 -1.88
C ALA A 132 7.75 -8.00 -2.52
N LEU A 133 7.79 -8.05 -3.85
CA LEU A 133 8.50 -9.09 -4.61
C LEU A 133 10.01 -9.10 -4.34
N VAL A 134 10.65 -7.94 -4.44
CA VAL A 134 12.11 -7.82 -4.26
C VAL A 134 12.54 -8.12 -2.83
N THR A 135 11.70 -7.78 -1.85
CA THR A 135 11.96 -8.06 -0.43
C THR A 135 11.49 -9.45 0.00
N ALA A 136 10.83 -10.20 -0.89
CA ALA A 136 10.20 -11.49 -0.61
C ALA A 136 9.27 -11.44 0.63
N MET A 137 8.54 -10.34 0.79
CA MET A 137 7.58 -10.16 1.88
C MET A 137 6.14 -10.28 1.38
N PRO A 138 5.27 -11.02 2.10
CA PRO A 138 3.85 -10.99 1.83
C PRO A 138 3.29 -9.56 1.98
N LEU A 139 2.43 -9.16 1.05
CA LEU A 139 1.81 -7.84 1.00
C LEU A 139 0.45 -7.85 1.67
N VAL A 140 0.33 -7.12 2.77
CA VAL A 140 -0.96 -6.90 3.45
C VAL A 140 -1.67 -5.71 2.81
N HIS A 141 -2.90 -5.93 2.33
CA HIS A 141 -3.65 -4.94 1.56
C HIS A 141 -5.17 -5.00 1.80
N ASN A 142 -5.85 -3.95 1.40
CA ASN A 142 -7.33 -3.89 1.33
C ASN A 142 -7.82 -3.45 -0.07
N ASN A 143 -6.97 -3.56 -1.10
CA ASN A 143 -7.26 -3.25 -2.49
C ASN A 143 -7.13 -4.52 -3.35
N ALA A 144 -8.11 -5.44 -3.22
CA ALA A 144 -8.03 -6.75 -3.84
C ALA A 144 -7.98 -6.68 -5.37
N ALA A 145 -8.86 -5.88 -6.00
CA ALA A 145 -8.97 -5.85 -7.45
C ALA A 145 -7.66 -5.47 -8.14
N ASP A 146 -6.95 -4.48 -7.61
CA ASP A 146 -5.71 -4.00 -8.20
C ASP A 146 -4.56 -5.00 -7.95
N PHE A 147 -4.35 -5.46 -6.72
CA PHE A 147 -3.24 -6.38 -6.41
C PHE A 147 -3.44 -7.79 -6.98
N GLU A 148 -4.68 -8.31 -7.04
CA GLU A 148 -4.96 -9.58 -7.71
C GLU A 148 -4.68 -9.50 -9.22
N THR A 149 -4.98 -8.37 -9.85
CA THR A 149 -4.65 -8.15 -11.26
C THR A 149 -3.13 -8.12 -11.47
N ILE A 150 -2.38 -7.45 -10.58
CA ILE A 150 -0.92 -7.43 -10.64
C ILE A 150 -0.37 -8.85 -10.47
N ARG A 151 -0.84 -9.60 -9.46
CA ARG A 151 -0.42 -10.98 -9.23
C ARG A 151 -0.66 -11.86 -10.45
N SER A 152 -1.88 -11.85 -10.99
CA SER A 152 -2.23 -12.63 -12.17
C SER A 152 -1.39 -12.26 -13.41
N GLY A 153 -1.10 -10.97 -13.60
CA GLY A 153 -0.22 -10.51 -14.68
C GLY A 153 1.20 -11.06 -14.55
N ILE A 154 1.76 -11.07 -13.34
CA ILE A 154 3.09 -11.65 -13.06
C ILE A 154 3.09 -13.15 -13.31
N GLU A 155 2.09 -13.88 -12.82
CA GLU A 155 1.93 -15.32 -13.00
C GLU A 155 1.78 -15.72 -14.48
N CYS A 156 1.15 -14.87 -15.30
CA CYS A 156 1.01 -15.10 -16.74
C CYS A 156 2.30 -14.84 -17.54
N ALA A 157 3.28 -14.14 -16.98
CA ALA A 157 4.53 -13.79 -17.67
C ALA A 157 5.79 -14.06 -16.79
N PRO A 158 5.98 -15.27 -16.26
CA PRO A 158 7.05 -15.57 -15.29
C PRO A 158 8.46 -15.32 -15.85
N GLN A 159 8.63 -15.41 -17.18
CA GLN A 159 9.91 -15.14 -17.85
C GLN A 159 10.36 -13.67 -17.72
N ARG A 160 9.44 -12.74 -17.40
CA ARG A 160 9.76 -11.32 -17.16
C ARG A 160 10.23 -11.06 -15.72
N PHE A 161 10.00 -12.02 -14.83
CA PHE A 161 10.32 -11.92 -13.40
C PHE A 161 11.24 -13.07 -12.95
N PRO A 162 12.38 -13.29 -13.65
CA PRO A 162 13.28 -14.39 -13.31
C PRO A 162 13.83 -14.20 -11.90
N ARG A 163 13.90 -15.27 -11.14
CA ARG A 163 14.43 -15.30 -9.76
C ARG A 163 13.57 -14.61 -8.69
N LEU A 164 12.36 -14.16 -9.02
CA LEU A 164 11.42 -13.68 -8.01
C LEU A 164 10.47 -14.80 -7.61
N GLY A 165 10.13 -14.83 -6.33
CA GLY A 165 9.06 -15.67 -5.81
C GLY A 165 7.67 -15.17 -6.22
N PRO A 166 6.60 -15.88 -5.86
CA PRO A 166 5.23 -15.41 -6.09
C PRO A 166 4.94 -14.13 -5.28
N LEU A 167 4.06 -13.29 -5.82
CA LEU A 167 3.50 -12.17 -5.05
C LEU A 167 2.47 -12.71 -4.05
N GLU A 168 2.87 -12.86 -2.79
CA GLU A 168 1.97 -13.29 -1.74
C GLU A 168 1.10 -12.13 -1.27
N LEU A 169 -0.24 -12.31 -1.33
CA LEU A 169 -1.23 -11.30 -0.96
C LEU A 169 -2.02 -11.73 0.27
N ILE A 170 -2.16 -10.83 1.24
CA ILE A 170 -2.93 -11.02 2.46
C ILE A 170 -3.96 -9.89 2.57
N ARG A 171 -5.25 -10.24 2.47
CA ARG A 171 -6.33 -9.25 2.66
C ARG A 171 -6.51 -8.94 4.14
N CYS A 172 -6.66 -7.66 4.49
CA CYS A 172 -6.97 -7.25 5.87
C CYS A 172 -8.20 -7.96 6.43
N THR A 173 -9.25 -8.15 5.61
CA THR A 173 -10.49 -8.82 6.00
C THR A 173 -10.33 -10.32 6.25
N SER A 174 -9.26 -10.95 5.82
CA SER A 174 -8.95 -12.37 6.13
C SER A 174 -8.10 -12.54 7.40
N LEU A 175 -7.72 -11.44 8.04
CA LEU A 175 -6.97 -11.43 9.29
C LEU A 175 -7.89 -11.23 10.51
N ALA A 176 -9.20 -11.05 10.25
CA ALA A 176 -10.22 -10.82 11.26
C ALA A 176 -10.96 -12.11 11.62
#